data_96fc4360a77ff3f626cc651e1812864e
#
_entry.id   96fc4360a77ff3f626cc651e1812864e
#
_cell.length_a   1.000
_cell.length_b   1.000
_cell.length_c   1.000
_cell.angle_alpha   90.00
_cell.angle_beta   90.00
_cell.angle_gamma   90.00
#
_symmetry.space_group_name_H-M   'P 1'
#
loop_
_entity.id
_entity.type
_entity.pdbx_description
1 polymer ?
#
loop_
_entity_poly.entity_id
_entity_poly.type
_entity_poly.pdbx_seq_one_letter_code
_entity_poly.pdbx_strand_id
1 'polypeptide(L)'
;DFVDGNIYALLAEGNKAQLKDPKKYVGYSNYGDNSYGLLFINNNLHFEIQVDPSHPIGSSDKAGIKDILMESAITTIQDCEDSVAAVDGEDKTAVYRNWLGLMKGDLKESFNKNGSQMTRELNPDRSYVSKDGNDLLLSGRSLMLVRNVGHLMTNPGILDAEGSEVPEGIMDAMFTICIAMHDLNKNSPYQNSKAGSVYIVKPKMHGPEEVQFTCDLFAAVENALSLPNLTAKVGIMDEERRTTVNLKECIEVAKDRVIFINTGFLDRTGDEIHTSMEAGPMITKAAMKQHQWIASYEAF
;
A
#
# COMPACT_ATOMS: atom_id res chain seq x y z
N ASP A 1 -26.96 18.32 -11.57
CA ASP A 1 -27.28 19.52 -10.81
C ASP A 1 -27.17 19.25 -9.32
N PHE A 2 -26.61 20.20 -8.60
CA PHE A 2 -26.53 20.21 -7.15
C PHE A 2 -27.41 21.36 -6.65
N VAL A 3 -28.49 21.07 -5.96
CA VAL A 3 -29.43 22.08 -5.48
C VAL A 3 -29.82 21.74 -4.04
N ASP A 4 -29.61 22.69 -3.13
CA ASP A 4 -29.97 22.58 -1.71
C ASP A 4 -29.45 21.30 -1.02
N GLY A 5 -28.20 20.93 -1.29
CA GLY A 5 -27.58 19.72 -0.73
C GLY A 5 -28.04 18.39 -1.36
N ASN A 6 -28.88 18.43 -2.39
CA ASN A 6 -29.35 17.25 -3.10
C ASN A 6 -28.76 17.18 -4.52
N ILE A 7 -28.47 15.95 -4.94
CA ILE A 7 -27.93 15.66 -6.27
C ILE A 7 -29.03 15.16 -7.17
N TYR A 8 -29.10 15.74 -8.36
CA TYR A 8 -29.99 15.32 -9.44
C TYR A 8 -29.17 15.15 -10.73
N ALA A 9 -29.43 14.09 -11.46
CA ALA A 9 -29.01 14.00 -12.85
C ALA A 9 -30.08 14.62 -13.73
N LEU A 10 -29.69 15.59 -14.56
CA LEU A 10 -30.57 16.10 -15.61
C LEU A 10 -30.44 15.17 -16.83
N LEU A 11 -31.54 14.48 -17.15
CA LEU A 11 -31.58 13.58 -18.29
C LEU A 11 -31.72 14.37 -19.61
N ALA A 12 -31.40 13.72 -20.73
CA ALA A 12 -31.47 14.33 -22.07
C ALA A 12 -32.88 14.86 -22.40
N GLU A 13 -33.91 14.27 -21.82
CA GLU A 13 -35.32 14.64 -22.01
C GLU A 13 -35.78 15.78 -21.06
N GLY A 14 -34.85 16.38 -20.30
CA GLY A 14 -35.16 17.47 -19.37
C GLY A 14 -35.71 17.04 -18.00
N ASN A 15 -35.90 15.76 -17.78
CA ASN A 15 -36.35 15.23 -16.50
C ASN A 15 -35.20 15.15 -15.50
N LYS A 16 -35.50 15.39 -14.20
CA LYS A 16 -34.53 15.19 -13.12
C LYS A 16 -34.66 13.76 -12.57
N ALA A 17 -33.54 13.06 -12.51
CA ALA A 17 -33.43 11.75 -11.87
C ALA A 17 -32.67 11.87 -10.57
N GLN A 18 -33.17 11.21 -9.53
CA GLN A 18 -32.49 11.10 -8.23
C GLN A 18 -31.53 9.91 -8.19
N LEU A 19 -30.61 9.90 -7.24
CA LEU A 19 -29.79 8.73 -6.94
C LEU A 19 -30.69 7.54 -6.54
N LYS A 20 -30.35 6.35 -7.00
CA LYS A 20 -31.01 5.10 -6.57
C LYS A 20 -30.89 4.88 -5.07
N ASP A 21 -29.76 5.25 -4.49
CA ASP A 21 -29.49 5.22 -3.04
C ASP A 21 -28.93 6.58 -2.61
N PRO A 22 -29.77 7.50 -2.12
CA PRO A 22 -29.33 8.82 -1.65
C PRO A 22 -28.38 8.78 -0.47
N LYS A 23 -28.32 7.66 0.28
CA LYS A 23 -27.42 7.51 1.43
C LYS A 23 -25.93 7.42 1.01
N LYS A 24 -25.69 7.07 -0.24
CA LYS A 24 -24.32 6.99 -0.76
C LYS A 24 -23.70 8.35 -1.05
N TYR A 25 -24.49 9.39 -1.19
CA TYR A 25 -23.96 10.76 -1.25
C TYR A 25 -23.65 11.25 0.16
N VAL A 26 -22.42 11.70 0.39
CA VAL A 26 -21.95 12.09 1.72
C VAL A 26 -21.47 13.53 1.81
N GLY A 27 -21.15 14.17 0.69
CA GLY A 27 -20.70 15.56 0.72
C GLY A 27 -20.22 16.09 -0.64
N TYR A 28 -19.66 17.28 -0.61
CA TYR A 28 -19.13 17.94 -1.81
C TYR A 28 -17.92 18.81 -1.49
N SER A 29 -17.18 19.16 -2.52
CA SER A 29 -16.14 20.20 -2.52
C SER A 29 -16.45 21.22 -3.61
N ASN A 30 -16.10 22.48 -3.38
CA ASN A 30 -16.27 23.56 -4.35
C ASN A 30 -14.87 24.02 -4.79
N TYR A 31 -14.59 23.93 -6.08
CA TYR A 31 -13.32 24.35 -6.68
C TYR A 31 -13.39 25.70 -7.38
N GLY A 32 -14.57 26.36 -7.36
CA GLY A 32 -14.82 27.63 -8.06
C GLY A 32 -15.24 27.44 -9.52
N ASP A 33 -15.66 28.53 -10.19
CA ASP A 33 -15.92 28.60 -11.63
C ASP A 33 -16.73 27.45 -12.24
N ASN A 34 -17.83 27.04 -11.60
CA ASN A 34 -18.65 25.86 -11.97
C ASN A 34 -17.92 24.51 -11.86
N SER A 35 -16.78 24.47 -11.15
CA SER A 35 -16.04 23.26 -10.89
C SER A 35 -16.28 22.78 -9.45
N TYR A 36 -16.65 21.53 -9.27
CA TYR A 36 -16.96 20.96 -7.96
C TYR A 36 -16.74 19.45 -7.94
N GLY A 37 -16.60 18.92 -6.72
CA GLY A 37 -16.52 17.48 -6.47
C GLY A 37 -17.77 16.99 -5.75
N LEU A 38 -18.30 15.86 -6.14
CA LEU A 38 -19.41 15.16 -5.48
C LEU A 38 -18.86 13.90 -4.82
N LEU A 39 -18.91 13.86 -3.48
CA LEU A 39 -18.36 12.77 -2.69
C LEU A 39 -19.41 11.71 -2.39
N PHE A 40 -19.07 10.47 -2.72
CA PHE A 40 -19.89 9.29 -2.48
C PHE A 40 -19.13 8.28 -1.62
N ILE A 41 -19.89 7.37 -0.99
CA ILE A 41 -19.36 6.22 -0.28
C ILE A 41 -20.03 4.93 -0.75
N ASN A 42 -19.23 3.88 -0.94
CA ASN A 42 -19.72 2.54 -1.22
C ASN A 42 -18.81 1.51 -0.55
N ASN A 43 -19.37 0.60 0.24
CA ASN A 43 -18.62 -0.39 1.01
C ASN A 43 -17.47 0.23 1.83
N ASN A 44 -17.74 1.34 2.49
CA ASN A 44 -16.79 2.14 3.27
C ASN A 44 -15.63 2.77 2.47
N LEU A 45 -15.66 2.71 1.14
CA LEU A 45 -14.71 3.39 0.26
C LEU A 45 -15.35 4.66 -0.31
N HIS A 46 -14.68 5.80 -0.15
CA HIS A 46 -15.12 7.05 -0.74
C HIS A 46 -14.60 7.19 -2.17
N PHE A 47 -15.39 7.84 -3.01
CA PHE A 47 -14.97 8.29 -4.32
C PHE A 47 -15.62 9.64 -4.64
N GLU A 48 -14.88 10.47 -5.33
CA GLU A 48 -15.29 11.80 -5.73
C GLU A 48 -15.48 11.86 -7.24
N ILE A 49 -16.66 12.27 -7.68
CA ILE A 49 -16.92 12.59 -9.09
C ILE A 49 -16.58 14.07 -9.27
N GLN A 50 -15.53 14.36 -10.03
CA GLN A 50 -15.09 15.71 -10.31
C GLN A 50 -15.78 16.27 -11.56
N VAL A 51 -16.50 17.37 -11.38
CA VAL A 51 -17.20 18.08 -12.47
C VAL A 51 -16.45 19.36 -12.76
N ASP A 52 -16.06 19.55 -14.01
CA ASP A 52 -15.38 20.74 -14.52
C ASP A 52 -15.61 20.86 -16.03
N PRO A 53 -16.65 21.59 -16.44
CA PRO A 53 -16.98 21.76 -17.86
C PRO A 53 -15.91 22.52 -18.66
N SER A 54 -14.99 23.23 -18.00
CA SER A 54 -13.89 23.96 -18.65
C SER A 54 -12.69 23.07 -18.96
N HIS A 55 -12.57 21.93 -18.27
CA HIS A 55 -11.48 20.99 -18.50
C HIS A 55 -11.60 20.28 -19.84
N PRO A 56 -10.50 19.99 -20.59
CA PRO A 56 -10.56 19.33 -21.89
C PRO A 56 -11.39 18.04 -21.94
N ILE A 57 -11.35 17.24 -20.86
CA ILE A 57 -12.17 16.01 -20.73
C ILE A 57 -13.61 16.38 -20.40
N GLY A 58 -13.85 17.22 -19.38
CA GLY A 58 -15.18 17.60 -18.93
C GLY A 58 -15.98 18.36 -19.98
N SER A 59 -15.33 19.14 -20.86
CA SER A 59 -15.99 19.84 -21.96
C SER A 59 -16.59 18.90 -23.02
N SER A 60 -16.09 17.68 -23.11
CA SER A 60 -16.61 16.64 -24.02
C SER A 60 -17.65 15.73 -23.35
N ASP A 61 -17.81 15.80 -22.05
CA ASP A 61 -18.79 15.03 -21.28
C ASP A 61 -20.09 15.81 -21.09
N LYS A 62 -21.25 15.18 -21.26
CA LYS A 62 -22.57 15.86 -21.17
C LYS A 62 -22.87 16.39 -19.77
N ALA A 63 -22.30 15.78 -18.73
CA ALA A 63 -22.45 16.20 -17.32
C ALA A 63 -21.28 17.04 -16.85
N GLY A 64 -20.26 17.27 -17.70
CA GLY A 64 -19.04 17.99 -17.36
C GLY A 64 -18.09 17.19 -16.50
N ILE A 65 -18.22 15.86 -16.43
CA ILE A 65 -17.37 15.00 -15.61
C ILE A 65 -15.99 14.94 -16.23
N LYS A 66 -14.97 15.36 -15.45
CA LYS A 66 -13.57 15.31 -15.87
C LYS A 66 -12.81 14.10 -15.34
N ASP A 67 -13.16 13.62 -14.14
CA ASP A 67 -12.43 12.54 -13.47
C ASP A 67 -13.24 11.93 -12.33
N ILE A 68 -12.81 10.75 -11.87
CA ILE A 68 -13.28 10.12 -10.65
C ILE A 68 -12.06 9.85 -9.76
N LEU A 69 -12.02 10.51 -8.62
CA LEU A 69 -10.92 10.39 -7.67
C LEU A 69 -11.31 9.45 -6.53
N MET A 70 -10.62 8.32 -6.43
CA MET A 70 -10.82 7.39 -5.33
C MET A 70 -10.19 7.89 -4.03
N GLU A 71 -10.76 7.52 -2.91
CA GLU A 71 -10.14 7.73 -1.60
C GLU A 71 -8.77 7.05 -1.56
N SER A 72 -7.80 7.66 -0.87
CA SER A 72 -6.49 7.08 -0.62
C SER A 72 -6.55 5.93 0.39
N ALA A 73 -7.54 5.05 0.26
CA ALA A 73 -7.68 3.84 1.07
C ALA A 73 -6.83 2.68 0.53
N ILE A 74 -6.34 2.81 -0.71
CA ILE A 74 -5.46 1.81 -1.32
C ILE A 74 -4.10 1.88 -0.64
N THR A 75 -3.56 0.72 -0.30
CA THR A 75 -2.23 0.59 0.29
C THR A 75 -1.13 0.90 -0.71
N THR A 76 -0.04 1.48 -0.22
CA THR A 76 1.22 1.63 -0.96
C THR A 76 2.31 0.97 -0.13
N ILE A 77 3.21 0.25 -0.78
CA ILE A 77 4.30 -0.47 -0.11
C ILE A 77 5.61 0.23 -0.45
N GLN A 78 6.32 0.73 0.57
CA GLN A 78 7.72 1.09 0.40
C GLN A 78 8.54 -0.19 0.43
N ASP A 79 9.41 -0.34 -0.56
CA ASP A 79 10.17 -1.57 -0.75
C ASP A 79 11.60 -1.42 -0.24
N CYS A 80 12.03 -2.37 0.61
CA CYS A 80 13.43 -2.53 0.99
C CYS A 80 14.11 -3.70 0.23
N GLU A 81 13.41 -4.30 -0.73
CA GLU A 81 13.82 -5.54 -1.41
C GLU A 81 13.90 -5.35 -2.94
N ASP A 82 13.17 -6.13 -3.71
CA ASP A 82 13.39 -6.35 -5.16
C ASP A 82 13.30 -5.12 -6.06
N SER A 83 12.56 -4.09 -5.70
CA SER A 83 12.45 -2.87 -6.51
C SER A 83 13.57 -1.85 -6.26
N VAL A 84 14.46 -2.11 -5.31
CA VAL A 84 15.61 -1.28 -4.97
C VAL A 84 16.89 -2.09 -4.96
N ALA A 85 18.03 -1.43 -5.20
CA ALA A 85 19.36 -2.01 -5.03
C ALA A 85 19.96 -1.40 -3.75
N ALA A 86 19.85 -2.10 -2.62
CA ALA A 86 20.36 -1.68 -1.32
C ALA A 86 21.34 -2.72 -0.78
N VAL A 87 22.58 -2.65 -1.29
CA VAL A 87 23.59 -3.70 -1.13
C VAL A 87 24.57 -3.46 0.01
N ASP A 88 24.59 -2.25 0.56
CA ASP A 88 25.49 -1.86 1.64
C ASP A 88 24.82 -0.92 2.65
N GLY A 89 25.59 -0.43 3.62
CA GLY A 89 25.10 0.44 4.68
C GLY A 89 24.68 1.82 4.19
N GLU A 90 25.28 2.34 3.11
CA GLU A 90 24.90 3.63 2.53
C GLU A 90 23.53 3.52 1.86
N ASP A 91 23.35 2.50 1.03
CA ASP A 91 22.09 2.21 0.35
C ASP A 91 20.97 1.95 1.36
N LYS A 92 21.22 1.10 2.38
CA LYS A 92 20.24 0.83 3.45
C LYS A 92 19.88 2.10 4.22
N THR A 93 20.83 2.96 4.49
CA THR A 93 20.58 4.26 5.13
C THR A 93 19.67 5.12 4.29
N ALA A 94 19.84 5.15 2.97
CA ALA A 94 18.96 5.89 2.06
C ALA A 94 17.52 5.34 2.09
N VAL A 95 17.34 4.02 2.03
CA VAL A 95 16.03 3.36 2.13
C VAL A 95 15.34 3.68 3.46
N TYR A 96 16.06 3.52 4.58
CA TYR A 96 15.50 3.81 5.91
C TYR A 96 15.20 5.29 6.12
N ARG A 97 15.99 6.20 5.54
CA ARG A 97 15.73 7.64 5.57
C ARG A 97 14.43 8.00 4.85
N ASN A 98 14.12 7.34 3.74
CA ASN A 98 12.86 7.51 3.04
C ASN A 98 11.68 7.05 3.93
N TRP A 99 11.79 5.88 4.55
CA TRP A 99 10.78 5.40 5.50
C TRP A 99 10.61 6.34 6.70
N LEU A 100 11.72 6.85 7.24
CA LEU A 100 11.70 7.83 8.33
C LEU A 100 10.96 9.12 7.93
N GLY A 101 11.24 9.65 6.74
CA GLY A 101 10.57 10.83 6.23
C GLY A 101 9.07 10.62 6.00
N LEU A 102 8.66 9.44 5.57
CA LEU A 102 7.24 9.07 5.47
C LEU A 102 6.57 9.01 6.85
N MET A 103 7.21 8.36 7.84
CA MET A 103 6.65 8.21 9.19
C MET A 103 6.67 9.54 9.99
N LYS A 104 7.59 10.44 9.69
CA LYS A 104 7.62 11.81 10.23
C LYS A 104 6.72 12.78 9.46
N GLY A 105 6.27 12.41 8.27
CA GLY A 105 5.44 13.25 7.41
C GLY A 105 6.16 14.42 6.77
N ASP A 106 7.49 14.38 6.69
CA ASP A 106 8.34 15.46 6.16
C ASP A 106 9.15 15.08 4.91
N LEU A 107 8.90 13.89 4.34
CA LEU A 107 9.57 13.45 3.12
C LEU A 107 9.26 14.39 1.94
N LYS A 108 10.32 14.96 1.36
CA LYS A 108 10.26 15.82 0.18
C LYS A 108 11.36 15.48 -0.80
N GLU A 109 11.04 15.53 -2.08
CA GLU A 109 11.98 15.34 -3.16
C GLU A 109 11.80 16.42 -4.24
N SER A 110 12.90 17.05 -4.64
CA SER A 110 12.90 18.06 -5.69
C SER A 110 13.67 17.58 -6.91
N PHE A 111 13.05 17.65 -8.07
CA PHE A 111 13.63 17.19 -9.33
C PHE A 111 13.19 18.07 -10.49
N ASN A 112 13.95 18.04 -11.59
CA ASN A 112 13.62 18.73 -12.82
C ASN A 112 12.75 17.84 -13.72
N LYS A 113 11.61 18.36 -14.16
CA LYS A 113 10.73 17.73 -15.13
C LYS A 113 10.42 18.73 -16.25
N ASN A 114 10.79 18.40 -17.48
CA ASN A 114 10.56 19.24 -18.67
C ASN A 114 11.07 20.69 -18.51
N GLY A 115 12.24 20.87 -17.87
CA GLY A 115 12.86 22.18 -17.66
C GLY A 115 12.30 22.98 -16.48
N SER A 116 11.33 22.45 -15.74
CA SER A 116 10.78 23.07 -14.54
C SER A 116 11.16 22.26 -13.29
N GLN A 117 11.56 22.96 -12.23
CA GLN A 117 11.79 22.33 -10.94
C GLN A 117 10.44 22.00 -10.29
N MET A 118 10.28 20.73 -9.90
CA MET A 118 9.12 20.25 -9.18
C MET A 118 9.52 19.68 -7.83
N THR A 119 8.71 19.93 -6.81
CA THR A 119 8.86 19.30 -5.50
C THR A 119 7.67 18.35 -5.28
N ARG A 120 7.96 17.13 -4.90
CA ARG A 120 6.98 16.17 -4.39
C ARG A 120 7.06 16.11 -2.89
N GLU A 121 5.92 16.10 -2.24
CA GLU A 121 5.76 15.92 -0.80
C GLU A 121 4.49 15.12 -0.54
N LEU A 122 4.24 14.75 0.72
CA LEU A 122 3.01 14.07 1.10
C LEU A 122 1.81 14.99 0.86
N ASN A 123 0.77 14.45 0.22
CA ASN A 123 -0.45 15.19 -0.03
C ASN A 123 -1.14 15.57 1.29
N PRO A 124 -1.72 16.78 1.39
CA PRO A 124 -2.57 17.15 2.52
C PRO A 124 -3.87 16.32 2.53
N ASP A 125 -4.59 16.39 3.64
CA ASP A 125 -5.94 15.86 3.70
C ASP A 125 -6.86 16.63 2.75
N ARG A 126 -7.88 15.96 2.24
CA ARG A 126 -8.89 16.52 1.35
C ARG A 126 -10.10 16.99 2.15
N SER A 127 -10.50 18.24 1.94
CA SER A 127 -11.61 18.84 2.66
C SER A 127 -12.88 18.83 1.82
N TYR A 128 -13.98 18.46 2.45
CA TYR A 128 -15.32 18.44 1.89
C TYR A 128 -16.30 19.08 2.86
N VAL A 129 -17.44 19.48 2.35
CA VAL A 129 -18.62 19.81 3.16
C VAL A 129 -19.55 18.62 3.13
N SER A 130 -19.89 18.06 4.29
CA SER A 130 -20.84 16.95 4.37
C SER A 130 -22.24 17.39 3.95
N LYS A 131 -23.11 16.45 3.64
CA LYS A 131 -24.52 16.74 3.33
C LYS A 131 -25.26 17.51 4.42
N ASP A 132 -24.78 17.43 5.67
CA ASP A 132 -25.35 18.12 6.84
C ASP A 132 -24.68 19.48 7.10
N GLY A 133 -23.78 19.93 6.20
CA GLY A 133 -23.09 21.22 6.28
C GLY A 133 -21.87 21.24 7.20
N ASN A 134 -21.43 20.11 7.72
CA ASN A 134 -20.24 20.00 8.57
C ASN A 134 -18.98 19.73 7.74
N ASP A 135 -17.84 20.07 8.31
CA ASP A 135 -16.55 19.72 7.71
C ASP A 135 -16.36 18.20 7.69
N LEU A 136 -15.88 17.69 6.57
CA LEU A 136 -15.52 16.30 6.35
C LEU A 136 -14.10 16.23 5.77
N LEU A 137 -13.20 15.53 6.44
CA LEU A 137 -11.82 15.35 6.01
C LEU A 137 -11.56 13.90 5.61
N LEU A 138 -10.94 13.71 4.45
CA LEU A 138 -10.42 12.43 4.01
C LEU A 138 -8.90 12.51 3.88
N SER A 139 -8.20 11.44 4.21
CA SER A 139 -6.77 11.36 3.98
C SER A 139 -6.44 11.52 2.49
N GLY A 140 -5.50 12.40 2.18
CA GLY A 140 -4.96 12.54 0.83
C GLY A 140 -3.85 11.53 0.51
N ARG A 141 -3.55 10.61 1.43
CA ARG A 141 -2.44 9.66 1.37
C ARG A 141 -2.93 8.23 1.50
N SER A 142 -2.26 7.32 0.79
CA SER A 142 -2.45 5.88 0.96
C SER A 142 -1.99 5.42 2.34
N LEU A 143 -2.54 4.31 2.82
CA LEU A 143 -1.95 3.59 3.94
C LEU A 143 -0.61 2.99 3.50
N MET A 144 0.47 3.39 4.17
CA MET A 144 1.81 2.92 3.87
C MET A 144 2.12 1.63 4.61
N LEU A 145 2.57 0.65 3.86
CA LEU A 145 3.23 -0.56 4.34
C LEU A 145 4.71 -0.47 3.97
N VAL A 146 5.54 -1.29 4.60
CA VAL A 146 6.96 -1.45 4.23
C VAL A 146 7.24 -2.92 3.96
N ARG A 147 7.90 -3.23 2.84
CA ARG A 147 8.39 -4.58 2.57
C ARG A 147 9.82 -4.70 3.06
N ASN A 148 10.04 -5.58 4.05
CA ASN A 148 11.36 -6.00 4.48
C ASN A 148 11.91 -7.04 3.51
N VAL A 149 13.20 -7.35 3.58
CA VAL A 149 13.76 -8.49 2.84
C VAL A 149 13.38 -9.82 3.49
N GLY A 150 13.54 -10.92 2.75
CA GLY A 150 13.36 -12.29 3.23
C GLY A 150 14.36 -12.71 4.31
N HIS A 151 14.48 -14.02 4.53
CA HIS A 151 15.35 -14.55 5.59
C HIS A 151 16.76 -14.94 5.11
N LEU A 152 16.98 -15.06 3.79
CA LEU A 152 18.20 -15.64 3.25
C LEU A 152 19.43 -14.71 3.33
N MET A 153 19.23 -13.43 3.04
CA MET A 153 20.35 -12.51 2.79
C MET A 153 20.96 -11.94 4.06
N THR A 154 22.25 -11.66 4.00
CA THR A 154 22.98 -10.82 4.96
C THR A 154 23.33 -9.47 4.33
N ASN A 155 23.76 -8.51 5.13
CA ASN A 155 24.11 -7.18 4.65
C ASN A 155 25.27 -6.59 5.47
N PRO A 156 26.31 -6.02 4.80
CA PRO A 156 27.47 -5.45 5.48
C PRO A 156 27.21 -4.13 6.21
N GLY A 157 25.99 -3.60 6.16
CA GLY A 157 25.62 -2.36 6.87
C GLY A 157 25.78 -2.44 8.38
N ILE A 158 25.68 -3.64 8.95
CA ILE A 158 26.01 -3.95 10.34
C ILE A 158 26.80 -5.25 10.37
N LEU A 159 27.88 -5.24 11.16
CA LEU A 159 28.69 -6.42 11.42
C LEU A 159 28.52 -6.85 12.88
N ASP A 160 28.59 -8.15 13.12
CA ASP A 160 28.65 -8.70 14.47
C ASP A 160 30.05 -8.51 15.11
N ALA A 161 30.23 -9.01 16.32
CA ALA A 161 31.48 -8.88 17.06
C ALA A 161 32.66 -9.61 16.39
N GLU A 162 32.37 -10.60 15.56
CA GLU A 162 33.32 -11.40 14.80
C GLU A 162 33.62 -10.80 13.40
N GLY A 163 32.93 -9.72 13.04
CA GLY A 163 33.06 -9.05 11.74
C GLY A 163 32.24 -9.69 10.62
N SER A 164 31.31 -10.58 10.96
CA SER A 164 30.38 -11.17 9.99
C SER A 164 29.15 -10.27 9.76
N GLU A 165 28.62 -10.29 8.55
CA GLU A 165 27.41 -9.57 8.21
C GLU A 165 26.19 -10.09 9.00
N VAL A 166 25.34 -9.20 9.48
CA VAL A 166 24.10 -9.60 10.13
C VAL A 166 23.03 -9.99 9.11
N PRO A 167 22.07 -10.87 9.49
CA PRO A 167 20.93 -11.17 8.65
C PRO A 167 20.11 -9.92 8.31
N GLU A 168 19.98 -9.61 7.05
CA GLU A 168 19.36 -8.38 6.56
C GLU A 168 17.89 -8.26 6.99
N GLY A 169 17.16 -9.38 7.01
CA GLY A 169 15.77 -9.40 7.44
C GLY A 169 15.57 -9.05 8.92
N ILE A 170 16.55 -9.33 9.78
CA ILE A 170 16.54 -8.92 11.20
C ILE A 170 16.81 -7.42 11.30
N MET A 171 17.79 -6.94 10.55
CA MET A 171 18.12 -5.51 10.47
C MET A 171 16.91 -4.71 10.00
N ASP A 172 16.26 -5.12 8.91
CA ASP A 172 15.06 -4.47 8.38
C ASP A 172 13.93 -4.43 9.41
N ALA A 173 13.65 -5.56 10.09
CA ALA A 173 12.59 -5.61 11.10
C ALA A 173 12.83 -4.59 12.22
N MET A 174 14.07 -4.54 12.74
CA MET A 174 14.43 -3.60 13.81
C MET A 174 14.28 -2.15 13.35
N PHE A 175 14.86 -1.77 12.21
CA PHE A 175 14.84 -0.39 11.75
C PHE A 175 13.46 0.05 11.30
N THR A 176 12.73 -0.76 10.55
CA THR A 176 11.42 -0.35 10.03
C THR A 176 10.37 -0.20 11.13
N ILE A 177 10.38 -1.07 12.15
CA ILE A 177 9.49 -0.94 13.31
C ILE A 177 9.90 0.24 14.19
N CYS A 178 11.20 0.41 14.48
CA CYS A 178 11.70 1.54 15.27
C CYS A 178 11.34 2.89 14.62
N ILE A 179 11.53 3.02 13.33
CA ILE A 179 11.17 4.23 12.57
C ILE A 179 9.66 4.48 12.61
N ALA A 180 8.85 3.44 12.47
CA ALA A 180 7.40 3.57 12.52
C ALA A 180 6.86 4.04 13.89
N MET A 181 7.66 4.00 14.95
CA MET A 181 7.30 4.59 16.25
C MET A 181 7.03 6.10 16.15
N HIS A 182 7.57 6.81 15.15
CA HIS A 182 7.20 8.20 14.91
C HIS A 182 5.72 8.36 14.59
N ASP A 183 5.17 7.45 13.78
CA ASP A 183 3.74 7.43 13.47
C ASP A 183 2.91 6.99 14.68
N LEU A 184 3.32 5.89 15.34
CA LEU A 184 2.62 5.36 16.53
C LEU A 184 2.52 6.39 17.65
N ASN A 185 3.57 7.17 17.85
CA ASN A 185 3.65 8.24 18.86
C ASN A 185 3.03 9.57 18.38
N LYS A 186 2.43 9.59 17.16
CA LYS A 186 1.82 10.79 16.57
C LYS A 186 2.79 11.99 16.47
N ASN A 187 4.04 11.71 16.16
CA ASN A 187 5.09 12.75 15.97
C ASN A 187 5.03 13.36 14.57
N SER A 188 4.07 12.95 13.73
CA SER A 188 3.84 13.44 12.38
C SER A 188 2.59 14.31 12.33
N PRO A 189 2.52 15.33 11.46
CA PRO A 189 1.27 16.02 11.16
C PRO A 189 0.25 15.09 10.48
N TYR A 190 0.69 13.96 9.94
CA TYR A 190 -0.11 12.97 9.25
C TYR A 190 0.04 11.62 9.93
N GLN A 191 -1.06 11.01 10.33
CA GLN A 191 -1.07 9.68 10.90
C GLN A 191 -1.23 8.63 9.79
N ASN A 192 -0.28 7.69 9.71
CA ASN A 192 -0.35 6.55 8.79
C ASN A 192 -1.29 5.46 9.35
N SER A 193 -1.01 4.97 10.54
CA SER A 193 -1.80 3.88 11.15
C SER A 193 -2.86 4.41 12.09
N LYS A 194 -4.14 4.29 11.69
CA LYS A 194 -5.28 4.62 12.56
C LYS A 194 -5.51 3.56 13.65
N ALA A 195 -5.02 2.35 13.44
CA ALA A 195 -5.19 1.22 14.37
C ALA A 195 -3.98 1.02 15.32
N GLY A 196 -2.95 1.86 15.20
CA GLY A 196 -1.75 1.76 16.06
C GLY A 196 -0.89 0.54 15.77
N SER A 197 -0.81 0.11 14.50
CA SER A 197 0.01 -1.02 14.05
C SER A 197 1.03 -0.60 13.01
N VAL A 198 2.10 -1.38 12.89
CA VAL A 198 3.09 -1.29 11.81
C VAL A 198 2.83 -2.42 10.82
N TYR A 199 2.70 -2.10 9.55
CA TYR A 199 2.30 -3.06 8.53
C TYR A 199 3.50 -3.43 7.67
N ILE A 200 3.97 -4.69 7.81
CA ILE A 200 5.19 -5.18 7.17
C ILE A 200 4.84 -6.29 6.19
N VAL A 201 5.30 -6.15 4.96
CA VAL A 201 5.25 -7.22 3.96
C VAL A 201 6.51 -8.06 4.12
N LYS A 202 6.34 -9.37 4.29
CA LYS A 202 7.48 -10.30 4.43
C LYS A 202 7.51 -11.24 3.22
N PRO A 203 8.52 -11.07 2.33
CA PRO A 203 8.64 -11.83 1.10
C PRO A 203 9.39 -13.15 1.31
N LYS A 204 9.33 -14.02 0.29
CA LYS A 204 10.22 -15.18 0.09
C LYS A 204 10.29 -16.13 1.30
N MET A 205 9.18 -16.32 2.01
CA MET A 205 9.10 -17.31 3.09
C MET A 205 8.74 -18.68 2.54
N HIS A 206 9.44 -19.71 2.99
CA HIS A 206 9.30 -21.09 2.58
C HIS A 206 8.55 -21.92 3.66
N GLY A 207 7.24 -21.75 3.72
CA GLY A 207 6.36 -22.55 4.56
C GLY A 207 6.14 -22.01 5.98
N PRO A 208 5.36 -22.72 6.81
CA PRO A 208 4.88 -22.23 8.09
C PRO A 208 5.99 -22.00 9.12
N GLU A 209 7.10 -22.72 9.06
CA GLU A 209 8.23 -22.54 9.98
C GLU A 209 8.90 -21.17 9.80
N GLU A 210 9.07 -20.73 8.55
CA GLU A 210 9.63 -19.40 8.26
C GLU A 210 8.63 -18.28 8.57
N VAL A 211 7.35 -18.55 8.41
CA VAL A 211 6.29 -17.60 8.85
C VAL A 211 6.29 -17.48 10.36
N GLN A 212 6.42 -18.61 11.10
CA GLN A 212 6.55 -18.59 12.56
C GLN A 212 7.80 -17.82 13.00
N PHE A 213 8.94 -18.04 12.34
CA PHE A 213 10.16 -17.29 12.63
C PHE A 213 9.96 -15.77 12.44
N THR A 214 9.21 -15.36 11.43
CA THR A 214 8.84 -13.94 11.25
C THR A 214 8.00 -13.42 12.43
N CYS A 215 7.03 -14.20 12.90
CA CYS A 215 6.21 -13.83 14.05
C CYS A 215 7.06 -13.68 15.32
N ASP A 216 7.99 -14.60 15.54
CA ASP A 216 8.91 -14.59 16.68
C ASP A 216 9.89 -13.40 16.61
N LEU A 217 10.43 -13.12 15.42
CA LEU A 217 11.27 -11.94 15.17
C LEU A 217 10.52 -10.65 15.51
N PHE A 218 9.28 -10.50 15.05
CA PHE A 218 8.49 -9.31 15.33
C PHE A 218 8.19 -9.19 16.82
N ALA A 219 7.88 -10.29 17.50
CA ALA A 219 7.70 -10.28 18.96
C ALA A 219 8.97 -9.88 19.70
N ALA A 220 10.15 -10.35 19.27
CA ALA A 220 11.43 -9.96 19.84
C ALA A 220 11.73 -8.46 19.64
N VAL A 221 11.46 -7.93 18.46
CA VAL A 221 11.64 -6.50 18.17
C VAL A 221 10.65 -5.64 18.97
N GLU A 222 9.38 -6.04 19.04
CA GLU A 222 8.36 -5.35 19.87
C GLU A 222 8.83 -5.27 21.35
N ASN A 223 9.31 -6.38 21.88
CA ASN A 223 9.85 -6.42 23.24
C ASN A 223 11.07 -5.50 23.41
N ALA A 224 12.02 -5.54 22.49
CA ALA A 224 13.22 -4.70 22.51
C ALA A 224 12.90 -3.21 22.47
N LEU A 225 11.85 -2.82 21.72
CA LEU A 225 11.37 -1.45 21.55
C LEU A 225 10.30 -1.05 22.59
N SER A 226 9.96 -1.94 23.53
CA SER A 226 8.89 -1.74 24.53
C SER A 226 7.54 -1.39 23.91
N LEU A 227 7.23 -1.99 22.76
CA LEU A 227 5.94 -1.89 22.09
C LEU A 227 4.95 -2.94 22.61
N PRO A 228 3.64 -2.67 22.55
CA PRO A 228 2.64 -3.69 22.82
C PRO A 228 2.80 -4.89 21.90
N ASN A 229 2.54 -6.10 22.42
CA ASN A 229 2.56 -7.30 21.61
C ASN A 229 1.55 -7.18 20.44
N LEU A 230 1.89 -7.74 19.28
CA LEU A 230 1.08 -7.71 18.05
C LEU A 230 0.95 -6.31 17.41
N THR A 231 1.83 -5.37 17.75
CA THR A 231 1.91 -4.07 17.07
C THR A 231 2.34 -4.24 15.61
N ALA A 232 3.35 -5.08 15.35
CA ALA A 232 3.80 -5.39 14.01
C ALA A 232 2.88 -6.44 13.37
N LYS A 233 2.32 -6.09 12.22
CA LYS A 233 1.46 -6.96 11.39
C LYS A 233 2.24 -7.46 10.19
N VAL A 234 1.83 -8.60 9.63
CA VAL A 234 2.51 -9.24 8.51
C VAL A 234 1.60 -9.44 7.31
N GLY A 235 2.05 -9.00 6.15
CA GLY A 235 1.54 -9.44 4.85
C GLY A 235 2.39 -10.61 4.37
N ILE A 236 1.79 -11.77 4.16
CA ILE A 236 2.47 -12.96 3.67
C ILE A 236 2.49 -12.90 2.14
N MET A 237 3.69 -13.00 1.56
CA MET A 237 3.84 -13.20 0.12
C MET A 237 3.79 -14.69 -0.17
N ASP A 238 2.72 -15.12 -0.85
CA ASP A 238 2.61 -16.49 -1.38
C ASP A 238 3.33 -16.53 -2.74
N GLU A 239 4.62 -16.77 -2.69
CA GLU A 239 5.51 -16.71 -3.85
C GLU A 239 6.57 -17.83 -3.86
N GLU A 240 6.47 -18.77 -2.91
CA GLU A 240 7.33 -19.95 -2.84
C GLU A 240 6.46 -21.21 -2.79
N ARG A 241 6.85 -22.28 -3.49
CA ARG A 241 6.05 -23.52 -3.59
C ARG A 241 5.66 -24.09 -2.22
N ARG A 242 6.60 -24.09 -1.27
CA ARG A 242 6.36 -24.60 0.07
C ARG A 242 5.31 -23.80 0.83
N THR A 243 5.26 -22.48 0.61
CA THR A 243 4.20 -21.64 1.16
C THR A 243 2.87 -21.89 0.47
N THR A 244 2.86 -21.97 -0.87
CA THR A 244 1.64 -22.22 -1.64
C THR A 244 0.92 -23.48 -1.15
N VAL A 245 1.62 -24.62 -1.06
CA VAL A 245 1.00 -25.89 -0.69
C VAL A 245 0.66 -26.04 0.81
N ASN A 246 1.14 -25.10 1.64
CA ASN A 246 0.90 -25.05 3.09
C ASN A 246 0.29 -23.70 3.51
N LEU A 247 -0.45 -23.05 2.63
CA LEU A 247 -0.91 -21.66 2.86
C LEU A 247 -1.81 -21.55 4.10
N LYS A 248 -2.67 -22.53 4.34
CA LYS A 248 -3.54 -22.56 5.54
C LYS A 248 -2.74 -22.62 6.83
N GLU A 249 -1.70 -23.43 6.87
CA GLU A 249 -0.79 -23.55 8.01
C GLU A 249 0.03 -22.26 8.19
N CYS A 250 0.46 -21.64 7.11
CA CYS A 250 1.12 -20.32 7.15
C CYS A 250 0.19 -19.25 7.75
N ILE A 251 -1.07 -19.24 7.37
CA ILE A 251 -2.07 -18.33 7.94
C ILE A 251 -2.33 -18.64 9.40
N GLU A 252 -2.46 -19.92 9.76
CA GLU A 252 -2.74 -20.33 11.14
C GLU A 252 -1.65 -19.89 12.11
N VAL A 253 -0.37 -20.05 11.76
CA VAL A 253 0.74 -19.60 12.63
C VAL A 253 0.82 -18.09 12.75
N ALA A 254 0.37 -17.35 11.76
CA ALA A 254 0.38 -15.89 11.75
C ALA A 254 -0.99 -15.24 12.04
N LYS A 255 -2.03 -16.00 12.42
CA LYS A 255 -3.43 -15.56 12.50
C LYS A 255 -3.66 -14.26 13.29
N ASP A 256 -2.86 -14.02 14.32
CA ASP A 256 -2.97 -12.82 15.15
C ASP A 256 -2.24 -11.60 14.55
N ARG A 257 -1.38 -11.81 13.54
CA ARG A 257 -0.58 -10.77 12.88
C ARG A 257 -0.92 -10.57 11.42
N VAL A 258 -1.44 -11.59 10.71
CA VAL A 258 -1.65 -11.53 9.27
C VAL A 258 -2.71 -10.49 8.88
N ILE A 259 -2.40 -9.68 7.87
CA ILE A 259 -3.28 -8.63 7.35
C ILE A 259 -3.70 -8.89 5.90
N PHE A 260 -2.89 -9.59 5.14
CA PHE A 260 -3.21 -10.02 3.77
C PHE A 260 -2.31 -11.18 3.34
N ILE A 261 -2.74 -11.83 2.29
CA ILE A 261 -1.94 -12.74 1.47
C ILE A 261 -1.82 -12.10 0.08
N ASN A 262 -0.62 -12.13 -0.50
CA ASN A 262 -0.40 -11.64 -1.86
C ASN A 262 0.27 -12.75 -2.68
N THR A 263 -0.28 -13.03 -3.86
CA THR A 263 0.26 -14.01 -4.82
C THR A 263 1.31 -13.34 -5.71
N GLY A 264 2.59 -13.65 -5.46
CA GLY A 264 3.74 -13.08 -6.19
C GLY A 264 4.17 -13.96 -7.36
N PHE A 265 3.50 -13.90 -8.52
CA PHE A 265 3.73 -14.83 -9.61
C PHE A 265 5.15 -14.78 -10.22
N LEU A 266 5.85 -13.65 -10.11
CA LEU A 266 7.22 -13.52 -10.65
C LEU A 266 8.21 -14.39 -9.86
N ASP A 267 8.21 -14.30 -8.53
CA ASP A 267 9.05 -15.11 -7.68
C ASP A 267 8.56 -16.56 -7.62
N ARG A 268 7.23 -16.76 -7.62
CA ARG A 268 6.64 -18.10 -7.72
C ARG A 268 7.09 -18.81 -9.00
N THR A 269 7.21 -18.11 -10.13
CA THR A 269 7.80 -18.62 -11.37
C THR A 269 9.26 -19.00 -11.16
N GLY A 270 10.03 -18.17 -10.47
CA GLY A 270 11.44 -18.45 -10.16
C GLY A 270 11.60 -19.75 -9.36
N ASP A 271 10.78 -19.97 -8.34
CA ASP A 271 10.80 -21.22 -7.57
C ASP A 271 10.29 -22.42 -8.40
N GLU A 272 9.32 -22.23 -9.29
CA GLU A 272 8.83 -23.28 -10.19
C GLU A 272 9.90 -23.76 -11.19
N ILE A 273 10.85 -22.90 -11.61
CA ILE A 273 11.93 -23.25 -12.55
C ILE A 273 12.69 -24.46 -12.05
N HIS A 274 12.96 -24.61 -10.78
CA HIS A 274 13.68 -25.73 -10.19
C HIS A 274 13.04 -27.11 -10.49
N THR A 275 11.75 -27.13 -10.81
CA THR A 275 11.06 -28.35 -11.24
C THR A 275 10.84 -28.36 -12.75
N SER A 276 10.36 -27.25 -13.30
CA SER A 276 9.98 -27.17 -14.72
C SER A 276 11.17 -27.27 -15.67
N MET A 277 12.38 -26.89 -15.25
CA MET A 277 13.60 -27.01 -16.05
C MET A 277 13.93 -28.48 -16.41
N GLU A 278 13.49 -29.43 -15.63
CA GLU A 278 13.66 -30.88 -15.93
C GLU A 278 12.83 -31.30 -17.16
N ALA A 279 11.75 -30.59 -17.45
CA ALA A 279 10.88 -30.84 -18.60
C ALA A 279 11.30 -30.04 -19.86
N GLY A 280 12.19 -29.07 -19.71
CA GLY A 280 12.67 -28.23 -20.80
C GLY A 280 12.76 -26.74 -20.47
N PRO A 281 13.05 -25.88 -21.44
CA PRO A 281 13.18 -24.43 -21.21
C PRO A 281 11.86 -23.80 -20.74
N MET A 282 11.95 -22.81 -19.84
CA MET A 282 10.80 -22.00 -19.43
C MET A 282 10.33 -21.10 -20.58
N ILE A 283 9.03 -20.91 -20.65
CA ILE A 283 8.37 -19.99 -21.59
C ILE A 283 8.53 -18.54 -21.13
N THR A 284 8.21 -17.59 -22.00
CA THR A 284 8.25 -16.16 -21.66
C THR A 284 7.25 -15.81 -20.55
N LYS A 285 7.52 -14.76 -19.76
CA LYS A 285 6.60 -14.29 -18.70
C LYS A 285 5.21 -13.97 -19.22
N ALA A 286 5.09 -13.43 -20.43
CA ALA A 286 3.79 -13.13 -21.04
C ALA A 286 2.98 -14.40 -21.34
N ALA A 287 3.63 -15.45 -21.83
CA ALA A 287 3.00 -16.74 -22.08
C ALA A 287 2.71 -17.49 -20.77
N MET A 288 3.52 -17.28 -19.72
CA MET A 288 3.41 -17.92 -18.43
C MET A 288 2.03 -17.69 -17.78
N LYS A 289 1.47 -16.49 -17.89
CA LYS A 289 0.15 -16.14 -17.33
C LYS A 289 -1.00 -16.99 -17.83
N GLN A 290 -0.83 -17.67 -18.97
CA GLN A 290 -1.83 -18.55 -19.55
C GLN A 290 -1.49 -20.04 -19.33
N HIS A 291 -0.43 -20.32 -18.61
CA HIS A 291 0.01 -21.69 -18.39
C HIS A 291 -0.77 -22.36 -17.25
N GLN A 292 -0.96 -23.68 -17.37
CA GLN A 292 -1.77 -24.47 -16.44
C GLN A 292 -1.33 -24.34 -14.98
N TRP A 293 -0.02 -24.30 -14.71
CA TRP A 293 0.45 -24.25 -13.34
C TRP A 293 0.12 -22.92 -12.64
N ILE A 294 0.16 -21.78 -13.34
CA ILE A 294 -0.28 -20.47 -12.78
C ILE A 294 -1.78 -20.51 -12.50
N ALA A 295 -2.58 -21.02 -13.45
CA ALA A 295 -4.02 -21.15 -13.23
C ALA A 295 -4.34 -22.06 -12.01
N SER A 296 -3.56 -23.12 -11.83
CA SER A 296 -3.69 -24.00 -10.65
C SER A 296 -3.25 -23.29 -9.35
N TYR A 297 -2.17 -22.54 -9.39
CA TYR A 297 -1.67 -21.73 -8.28
C TYR A 297 -2.69 -20.67 -7.82
N GLU A 298 -3.29 -19.97 -8.77
CA GLU A 298 -4.28 -18.92 -8.47
C GLU A 298 -5.63 -19.49 -7.99
N ALA A 299 -5.93 -20.72 -8.35
CA ALA A 299 -7.18 -21.41 -7.97
C ALA A 299 -7.10 -22.19 -6.64
N PHE A 300 -5.88 -22.46 -6.15
CA PHE A 300 -5.62 -23.23 -4.92
C PHE A 300 -5.88 -22.38 -3.66
#